data_b01e3a7f21eb6e7e9885a2c2f50b9f02
#
_entry.id   b01e3a7f21eb6e7e9885a2c2f50b9f02
#
_cell.length_a   1.000
_cell.length_b   1.000
_cell.length_c   1.000
_cell.angle_alpha   90.00
_cell.angle_beta   90.00
_cell.angle_gamma   90.00
#
_symmetry.space_group_name_H-M   'P 1'
#
loop_
_entity.id
_entity.type
_entity.pdbx_description
1 polymer ?
#
loop_
_entity_poly.entity_id
_entity_poly.type
_entity_poly.pdbx_seq_one_letter_code
_entity_poly.pdbx_strand_id
1 'polypeptide(L)'
;MKCVEVYKKLYHQEPFDVAFCPYRISPLGAHIDHQYGKINGLAINKGIHMAYHLKQNGVVELPSLNFPKRAQFFVSAVPEEKQGDWADHLRGTAKMLGEKYRLKVGLSGIIEGSLPIGGLSSSASVIICFLSALCKVNGIHLEPMEMILTAKAAENQYVGVSCGKFDQSCEVLSKKDHLLYLDTKDDSYELIPTSEDMKPYKVASFFSGLERSLKNSKYNLRQDECKAAAYALMG
;
A
#
# COMPACT_ATOMS: atom_id res chain seq x y z
N MET A 1 -11.09 -12.57 -12.02
CA MET A 1 -10.77 -11.93 -10.72
C MET A 1 -12.02 -11.98 -9.86
N LYS A 2 -11.91 -12.56 -8.68
CA LYS A 2 -13.07 -12.79 -7.79
C LYS A 2 -13.78 -11.48 -7.39
N CYS A 3 -13.01 -10.41 -7.12
CA CYS A 3 -13.62 -9.09 -6.81
C CYS A 3 -14.52 -8.57 -7.93
N VAL A 4 -14.16 -8.77 -9.21
CA VAL A 4 -14.98 -8.35 -10.35
C VAL A 4 -16.27 -9.18 -10.46
N GLU A 5 -16.16 -10.49 -10.24
CA GLU A 5 -17.33 -11.40 -10.27
C GLU A 5 -18.32 -11.07 -9.15
N VAL A 6 -17.80 -10.82 -7.94
CA VAL A 6 -18.61 -10.41 -6.79
C VAL A 6 -19.22 -9.02 -7.02
N TYR A 7 -18.43 -8.08 -7.58
CA TYR A 7 -18.92 -6.76 -7.94
C TYR A 7 -20.11 -6.82 -8.90
N LYS A 8 -19.98 -7.57 -10.00
CA LYS A 8 -21.07 -7.72 -10.99
C LYS A 8 -22.34 -8.34 -10.37
N LYS A 9 -22.17 -9.31 -9.46
CA LYS A 9 -23.31 -9.92 -8.75
C LYS A 9 -24.00 -8.94 -7.80
N LEU A 10 -23.22 -8.09 -7.13
CA LEU A 10 -23.74 -7.17 -6.11
C LEU A 10 -24.38 -5.92 -6.71
N TYR A 11 -23.71 -5.34 -7.72
CA TYR A 11 -24.12 -4.06 -8.30
C TYR A 11 -24.88 -4.19 -9.63
N HIS A 12 -25.00 -5.39 -10.21
CA HIS A 12 -25.68 -5.68 -11.47
C HIS A 12 -25.22 -4.82 -12.66
N GLN A 13 -23.93 -4.43 -12.65
CA GLN A 13 -23.30 -3.60 -13.69
C GLN A 13 -21.81 -3.91 -13.82
N GLU A 14 -21.20 -3.43 -14.91
CA GLU A 14 -19.73 -3.45 -15.04
C GLU A 14 -19.11 -2.39 -14.12
N PRO A 15 -17.92 -2.67 -13.52
CA PRO A 15 -17.20 -1.65 -12.79
C PRO A 15 -16.76 -0.51 -13.72
N PHE A 16 -16.68 0.71 -13.18
CA PHE A 16 -16.07 1.84 -13.89
C PHE A 16 -14.61 1.56 -14.22
N ASP A 17 -13.91 0.92 -13.26
CA ASP A 17 -12.53 0.52 -13.44
C ASP A 17 -12.14 -0.59 -12.44
N VAL A 18 -10.98 -1.20 -12.68
CA VAL A 18 -10.37 -2.16 -11.77
C VAL A 18 -8.95 -1.70 -11.45
N ALA A 19 -8.75 -1.15 -10.26
CA ALA A 19 -7.43 -0.81 -9.77
C ALA A 19 -6.67 -2.07 -9.33
N PHE A 20 -5.36 -2.06 -9.55
CA PHE A 20 -4.44 -3.10 -9.11
C PHE A 20 -3.17 -2.47 -8.52
N CYS A 21 -2.74 -2.97 -7.38
CA CYS A 21 -1.41 -2.70 -6.83
C CYS A 21 -0.72 -4.02 -6.50
N PRO A 22 0.49 -4.27 -7.01
CA PRO A 22 1.22 -5.51 -6.74
C PRO A 22 1.66 -5.57 -5.28
N TYR A 23 1.87 -6.78 -4.76
CA TYR A 23 2.70 -7.00 -3.58
C TYR A 23 4.16 -6.94 -3.97
N ARG A 24 5.04 -6.74 -2.97
CA ARG A 24 6.48 -6.73 -3.16
C ARG A 24 7.17 -7.83 -2.34
N ILE A 25 8.32 -8.25 -2.82
CA ILE A 25 9.32 -8.99 -2.06
C ILE A 25 10.61 -8.17 -1.97
N SER A 26 11.36 -8.36 -0.89
CA SER A 26 12.66 -7.73 -0.67
C SER A 26 13.72 -8.79 -0.51
N PRO A 27 14.57 -9.02 -1.50
CA PRO A 27 15.73 -9.90 -1.36
C PRO A 27 16.72 -9.39 -0.32
N LEU A 28 16.99 -8.07 -0.28
CA LEU A 28 17.93 -7.46 0.66
C LEU A 28 17.42 -6.08 1.14
N GLY A 29 17.56 -5.83 2.44
CA GLY A 29 17.43 -4.49 3.01
C GLY A 29 16.06 -4.09 3.54
N ALA A 30 15.09 -5.03 3.65
CA ALA A 30 13.71 -4.74 4.07
C ALA A 30 13.57 -3.98 5.41
N HIS A 31 14.59 -4.01 6.27
CA HIS A 31 14.52 -3.43 7.61
C HIS A 31 15.52 -2.29 7.84
N ILE A 32 16.10 -1.73 6.78
CA ILE A 32 17.05 -0.62 6.86
C ILE A 32 16.63 0.62 6.06
N ASP A 33 15.44 0.61 5.51
CA ASP A 33 14.87 1.71 4.71
C ASP A 33 14.58 2.97 5.56
N HIS A 34 14.37 2.82 6.86
CA HIS A 34 14.22 3.91 7.81
C HIS A 34 15.56 4.41 8.41
N GLN A 35 16.68 3.81 8.01
CA GLN A 35 18.05 4.10 8.47
C GLN A 35 18.95 4.58 7.31
N TYR A 36 18.37 5.11 6.25
CA TYR A 36 19.08 5.56 5.05
C TYR A 36 19.88 4.46 4.35
N GLY A 37 19.44 3.21 4.47
CA GLY A 37 20.10 2.06 3.86
C GLY A 37 19.77 1.91 2.37
N LYS A 38 20.67 1.19 1.67
CA LYS A 38 20.45 0.77 0.29
C LYS A 38 19.69 -0.54 0.28
N ILE A 39 18.64 -0.60 -0.50
CA ILE A 39 17.68 -1.70 -0.49
C ILE A 39 17.35 -2.15 -1.90
N ASN A 40 16.89 -3.39 -2.04
CA ASN A 40 16.36 -3.85 -3.30
C ASN A 40 15.06 -4.61 -3.13
N GLY A 41 14.27 -4.60 -4.19
CA GLY A 41 12.98 -5.27 -4.19
C GLY A 41 12.42 -5.44 -5.58
N LEU A 42 11.37 -6.23 -5.66
CA LEU A 42 10.63 -6.42 -6.90
C LEU A 42 9.15 -6.61 -6.60
N ALA A 43 8.31 -6.09 -7.48
CA ALA A 43 6.89 -6.36 -7.46
C ALA A 43 6.60 -7.76 -8.00
N ILE A 44 5.60 -8.42 -7.44
CA ILE A 44 5.15 -9.74 -7.90
C ILE A 44 3.77 -9.64 -8.57
N ASN A 45 3.40 -10.67 -9.33
CA ASN A 45 2.13 -10.73 -10.06
C ASN A 45 0.89 -11.06 -9.19
N LYS A 46 1.02 -10.86 -7.90
CA LYS A 46 -0.04 -10.94 -6.89
C LYS A 46 -0.14 -9.60 -6.19
N GLY A 47 -1.32 -9.25 -5.73
CA GLY A 47 -1.53 -7.93 -5.14
C GLY A 47 -2.95 -7.70 -4.69
N ILE A 48 -3.29 -6.43 -4.50
CA ILE A 48 -4.63 -5.95 -4.19
C ILE A 48 -5.34 -5.60 -5.50
N HIS A 49 -6.56 -6.06 -5.65
CA HIS A 49 -7.47 -5.67 -6.72
C HIS A 49 -8.69 -4.97 -6.15
N MET A 50 -9.17 -3.96 -6.82
CA MET A 50 -10.38 -3.24 -6.44
C MET A 50 -11.22 -2.93 -7.69
N ALA A 51 -12.40 -3.58 -7.79
CA ALA A 51 -13.41 -3.27 -8.79
C ALA A 51 -14.36 -2.22 -8.21
N TYR A 52 -14.54 -1.06 -8.88
CA TYR A 52 -15.24 0.06 -8.26
C TYR A 52 -16.01 0.90 -9.28
N HIS A 53 -16.93 1.71 -8.76
CA HIS A 53 -17.58 2.82 -9.47
C HIS A 53 -17.53 4.08 -8.61
N LEU A 54 -17.66 5.23 -9.25
CA LEU A 54 -17.62 6.53 -8.58
C LEU A 54 -18.93 6.84 -7.84
N LYS A 55 -18.82 7.59 -6.75
CA LYS A 55 -19.95 8.08 -5.91
C LYS A 55 -19.89 9.59 -5.82
N GLN A 56 -20.76 10.28 -6.54
CA GLN A 56 -20.80 11.75 -6.62
C GLN A 56 -21.04 12.44 -5.28
N ASN A 57 -21.64 11.73 -4.33
CA ASN A 57 -21.89 12.23 -2.97
C ASN A 57 -20.68 12.14 -2.01
N GLY A 58 -19.51 11.78 -2.53
CA GLY A 58 -18.29 11.69 -1.73
C GLY A 58 -18.20 10.51 -0.74
N VAL A 59 -19.12 9.56 -0.80
CA VAL A 59 -19.10 8.37 0.07
C VAL A 59 -18.09 7.35 -0.46
N VAL A 60 -17.26 6.81 0.41
CA VAL A 60 -16.49 5.58 0.20
C VAL A 60 -17.22 4.42 0.84
N GLU A 61 -17.51 3.39 0.07
CA GLU A 61 -18.17 2.18 0.55
C GLU A 61 -17.55 0.94 -0.09
N LEU A 62 -16.66 0.26 0.64
CA LEU A 62 -15.85 -0.86 0.15
C LEU A 62 -15.91 -2.04 1.11
N PRO A 63 -16.73 -3.07 0.83
CA PRO A 63 -16.56 -4.38 1.43
C PRO A 63 -15.27 -5.05 0.93
N SER A 64 -14.62 -5.78 1.84
CA SER A 64 -13.44 -6.58 1.56
C SER A 64 -13.81 -8.06 1.46
N LEU A 65 -13.18 -8.79 0.52
CA LEU A 65 -13.31 -10.25 0.47
C LEU A 65 -12.42 -10.96 1.50
N ASN A 66 -11.52 -10.22 2.16
CA ASN A 66 -10.57 -10.76 3.13
C ASN A 66 -10.95 -10.43 4.58
N PHE A 67 -11.78 -9.39 4.80
CA PHE A 67 -12.15 -8.90 6.12
C PHE A 67 -13.66 -8.79 6.28
N PRO A 68 -14.22 -9.02 7.49
CA PRO A 68 -15.68 -9.06 7.70
C PRO A 68 -16.36 -7.70 7.65
N LYS A 69 -15.64 -6.62 7.97
CA LYS A 69 -16.20 -5.27 8.00
C LYS A 69 -15.96 -4.56 6.67
N ARG A 70 -16.94 -3.76 6.23
CA ARG A 70 -16.78 -2.85 5.09
C ARG A 70 -16.21 -1.50 5.54
N ALA A 71 -15.42 -0.87 4.70
CA ALA A 71 -15.06 0.53 4.86
C ALA A 71 -16.26 1.40 4.49
N GLN A 72 -16.60 2.38 5.32
CA GLN A 72 -17.65 3.35 5.03
C GLN A 72 -17.31 4.69 5.68
N PHE A 73 -17.11 5.72 4.85
CA PHE A 73 -16.82 7.08 5.31
C PHE A 73 -17.02 8.09 4.17
N PHE A 74 -17.03 9.40 4.48
CA PHE A 74 -17.03 10.47 3.49
C PHE A 74 -15.61 10.97 3.25
N VAL A 75 -15.22 11.20 2.01
CA VAL A 75 -13.89 11.77 1.67
C VAL A 75 -13.72 13.19 2.20
N SER A 76 -14.81 13.94 2.42
CA SER A 76 -14.83 15.28 2.98
C SER A 76 -14.91 15.31 4.52
N ALA A 77 -15.12 14.16 5.17
CA ALA A 77 -15.28 14.04 6.61
C ALA A 77 -14.68 12.73 7.12
N VAL A 78 -13.39 12.55 6.86
CA VAL A 78 -12.64 11.41 7.36
C VAL A 78 -12.51 11.54 8.89
N PRO A 79 -12.77 10.47 9.66
CA PRO A 79 -12.56 10.49 11.13
C PRO A 79 -11.14 10.94 11.48
N GLU A 80 -11.01 11.82 12.48
CA GLU A 80 -9.70 12.29 12.95
C GLU A 80 -8.87 11.16 13.55
N GLU A 81 -9.51 10.26 14.29
CA GLU A 81 -8.85 9.14 14.94
C GLU A 81 -9.11 7.83 14.19
N LYS A 82 -8.08 6.97 14.18
CA LYS A 82 -8.19 5.61 13.64
C LYS A 82 -9.18 4.77 14.45
N GLN A 83 -9.91 3.90 13.77
CA GLN A 83 -10.92 3.02 14.36
C GLN A 83 -10.38 1.62 14.74
N GLY A 84 -9.14 1.31 14.35
CA GLY A 84 -8.46 0.06 14.65
C GLY A 84 -8.93 -1.11 13.79
N ASP A 85 -9.42 -0.85 12.59
CA ASP A 85 -9.79 -1.85 11.59
C ASP A 85 -8.98 -1.67 10.28
N TRP A 86 -9.15 -2.60 9.34
CA TRP A 86 -8.42 -2.59 8.08
C TRP A 86 -8.69 -1.33 7.23
N ALA A 87 -9.85 -0.70 7.41
CA ALA A 87 -10.24 0.48 6.65
C ALA A 87 -9.50 1.76 7.09
N ASP A 88 -8.74 1.71 8.19
CA ASP A 88 -7.88 2.83 8.59
C ASP A 88 -6.82 3.15 7.53
N HIS A 89 -6.38 2.17 6.76
CA HIS A 89 -5.50 2.42 5.61
C HIS A 89 -6.18 3.29 4.55
N LEU A 90 -7.46 3.07 4.29
CA LEU A 90 -8.25 3.84 3.32
C LEU A 90 -8.60 5.24 3.88
N ARG A 91 -8.96 5.34 5.15
CA ARG A 91 -9.23 6.61 5.84
C ARG A 91 -7.98 7.49 5.83
N GLY A 92 -6.84 6.92 6.25
CA GLY A 92 -5.56 7.63 6.22
C GLY A 92 -5.18 8.11 4.81
N THR A 93 -5.39 7.29 3.80
CA THR A 93 -5.15 7.66 2.40
C THR A 93 -6.01 8.86 1.98
N ALA A 94 -7.32 8.80 2.25
CA ALA A 94 -8.23 9.89 1.90
C ALA A 94 -7.91 11.17 2.69
N LYS A 95 -7.51 11.05 3.97
CA LYS A 95 -7.10 12.18 4.79
C LYS A 95 -5.85 12.86 4.24
N MET A 96 -4.78 12.11 4.01
CA MET A 96 -3.51 12.66 3.50
C MET A 96 -3.65 13.27 2.09
N LEU A 97 -4.42 12.64 1.21
CA LEU A 97 -4.71 13.21 -0.10
C LEU A 97 -5.59 14.46 0.02
N GLY A 98 -6.57 14.45 0.92
CA GLY A 98 -7.48 15.57 1.18
C GLY A 98 -6.83 16.82 1.75
N GLU A 99 -5.67 16.69 2.40
CA GLU A 99 -4.86 17.83 2.86
C GLU A 99 -4.27 18.65 1.71
N LYS A 100 -4.04 18.01 0.56
CA LYS A 100 -3.45 18.66 -0.62
C LYS A 100 -4.47 18.96 -1.71
N TYR A 101 -5.49 18.11 -1.84
CA TYR A 101 -6.44 18.16 -2.94
C TYR A 101 -7.87 18.15 -2.42
N ARG A 102 -8.74 18.94 -3.03
CA ARG A 102 -10.16 18.94 -2.69
C ARG A 102 -10.85 17.69 -3.25
N LEU A 103 -11.11 16.70 -2.40
CA LEU A 103 -11.84 15.49 -2.75
C LEU A 103 -13.36 15.76 -2.75
N LYS A 104 -14.02 15.40 -3.84
CA LYS A 104 -15.50 15.55 -4.00
C LYS A 104 -16.19 14.22 -4.27
N VAL A 105 -15.50 13.35 -4.99
CA VAL A 105 -16.04 12.08 -5.45
C VAL A 105 -15.46 10.95 -4.59
N GLY A 106 -16.37 10.16 -4.03
CA GLY A 106 -16.03 8.90 -3.37
C GLY A 106 -16.10 7.74 -4.36
N LEU A 107 -16.04 6.52 -3.82
CA LEU A 107 -16.15 5.31 -4.65
C LEU A 107 -16.80 4.18 -3.88
N SER A 108 -17.50 3.32 -4.61
CA SER A 108 -18.07 2.09 -4.06
C SER A 108 -17.65 0.91 -4.91
N GLY A 109 -17.41 -0.24 -4.29
CA GLY A 109 -16.88 -1.38 -5.03
C GLY A 109 -16.56 -2.57 -4.14
N ILE A 110 -15.66 -3.44 -4.61
CA ILE A 110 -15.19 -4.63 -3.89
C ILE A 110 -13.67 -4.65 -3.93
N ILE A 111 -13.05 -4.86 -2.77
CA ILE A 111 -11.59 -5.00 -2.65
C ILE A 111 -11.20 -6.43 -2.26
N GLU A 112 -10.11 -6.92 -2.85
CA GLU A 112 -9.59 -8.27 -2.66
C GLU A 112 -8.07 -8.28 -2.64
N GLY A 113 -7.49 -8.89 -1.60
CA GLY A 113 -6.09 -9.30 -1.59
C GLY A 113 -5.95 -10.74 -2.11
N SER A 114 -5.03 -10.96 -3.03
CA SER A 114 -4.88 -12.24 -3.73
C SER A 114 -4.05 -13.29 -2.97
N LEU A 115 -3.44 -12.93 -1.84
CA LEU A 115 -2.67 -13.81 -0.96
C LEU A 115 -3.01 -13.55 0.51
N PRO A 116 -2.76 -14.50 1.42
CA PRO A 116 -2.87 -14.28 2.86
C PRO A 116 -1.98 -13.10 3.32
N ILE A 117 -2.43 -12.41 4.37
CA ILE A 117 -1.70 -11.28 4.94
C ILE A 117 -0.45 -11.80 5.67
N GLY A 118 0.70 -11.25 5.32
CA GLY A 118 1.97 -11.54 5.98
C GLY A 118 3.20 -11.28 5.13
N GLY A 119 4.05 -10.35 5.53
CA GLY A 119 5.40 -10.13 4.97
C GLY A 119 5.50 -9.61 3.52
N LEU A 120 4.39 -9.45 2.80
CA LEU A 120 4.35 -9.06 1.39
C LEU A 120 3.92 -7.60 1.16
N SER A 121 3.91 -6.78 2.22
CA SER A 121 3.52 -5.35 2.16
C SER A 121 2.07 -5.07 1.76
N SER A 122 1.13 -5.90 2.23
CA SER A 122 -0.28 -5.72 1.88
C SER A 122 -0.89 -4.39 2.37
N SER A 123 -0.33 -3.75 3.39
CA SER A 123 -0.75 -2.43 3.89
C SER A 123 -0.44 -1.32 2.89
N ALA A 124 0.79 -1.25 2.40
CA ALA A 124 1.17 -0.28 1.37
C ALA A 124 0.39 -0.53 0.06
N SER A 125 0.26 -1.81 -0.35
CA SER A 125 -0.49 -2.18 -1.56
C SER A 125 -1.96 -1.76 -1.51
N VAL A 126 -2.64 -1.91 -0.36
CA VAL A 126 -4.04 -1.47 -0.24
C VAL A 126 -4.16 0.05 -0.28
N ILE A 127 -3.23 0.76 0.33
CA ILE A 127 -3.15 2.22 0.30
C ILE A 127 -2.96 2.71 -1.14
N ILE A 128 -1.97 2.20 -1.86
CA ILE A 128 -1.64 2.62 -3.24
C ILE A 128 -2.77 2.25 -4.20
N CYS A 129 -3.35 1.07 -4.07
CA CYS A 129 -4.50 0.65 -4.88
C CYS A 129 -5.69 1.61 -4.72
N PHE A 130 -6.03 1.96 -3.47
CA PHE A 130 -7.10 2.91 -3.17
C PHE A 130 -6.74 4.34 -3.56
N LEU A 131 -5.51 4.79 -3.33
CA LEU A 131 -5.01 6.12 -3.72
C LEU A 131 -5.14 6.31 -5.23
N SER A 132 -4.69 5.34 -6.01
CA SER A 132 -4.79 5.37 -7.47
C SER A 132 -6.24 5.52 -7.95
N ALA A 133 -7.16 4.75 -7.36
CA ALA A 133 -8.58 4.83 -7.70
C ALA A 133 -9.20 6.16 -7.26
N LEU A 134 -8.88 6.64 -6.06
CA LEU A 134 -9.39 7.91 -5.54
C LEU A 134 -8.89 9.10 -6.37
N CYS A 135 -7.63 9.08 -6.80
CA CYS A 135 -7.07 10.05 -7.73
C CYS A 135 -7.82 10.02 -9.07
N LYS A 136 -8.03 8.83 -9.64
CA LYS A 136 -8.72 8.67 -10.92
C LYS A 136 -10.15 9.23 -10.93
N VAL A 137 -10.94 8.96 -9.88
CA VAL A 137 -12.33 9.47 -9.82
C VAL A 137 -12.42 10.96 -9.53
N ASN A 138 -11.38 11.57 -8.95
CA ASN A 138 -11.30 13.01 -8.69
C ASN A 138 -10.49 13.79 -9.73
N GLY A 139 -9.97 13.13 -10.78
CA GLY A 139 -9.18 13.78 -11.84
C GLY A 139 -7.84 14.32 -11.33
N ILE A 140 -7.27 13.69 -10.31
CA ILE A 140 -5.98 14.05 -9.72
C ILE A 140 -4.87 13.22 -10.37
N HIS A 141 -3.79 13.88 -10.74
CA HIS A 141 -2.56 13.23 -11.18
C HIS A 141 -1.48 13.43 -10.14
N LEU A 142 -0.87 12.33 -9.69
CA LEU A 142 0.27 12.35 -8.77
C LEU A 142 1.51 11.84 -9.50
N GLU A 143 2.62 12.54 -9.34
CA GLU A 143 3.92 12.01 -9.72
C GLU A 143 4.30 10.82 -8.83
N PRO A 144 5.12 9.87 -9.31
CA PRO A 144 5.45 8.65 -8.55
C PRO A 144 5.93 8.93 -7.12
N MET A 145 6.81 9.90 -6.93
CA MET A 145 7.32 10.26 -5.60
C MET A 145 6.21 10.85 -4.71
N GLU A 146 5.31 11.64 -5.26
CA GLU A 146 4.19 12.19 -4.49
C GLU A 146 3.22 11.08 -4.05
N MET A 147 2.97 10.09 -4.91
CA MET A 147 2.18 8.91 -4.57
C MET A 147 2.83 8.12 -3.42
N ILE A 148 4.14 7.87 -3.49
CA ILE A 148 4.93 7.19 -2.45
C ILE A 148 4.83 7.93 -1.12
N LEU A 149 5.07 9.23 -1.12
CA LEU A 149 5.07 10.05 0.09
C LEU A 149 3.67 10.17 0.70
N THR A 150 2.62 10.28 -0.12
CA THR A 150 1.22 10.30 0.35
C THR A 150 0.84 8.97 0.97
N ALA A 151 1.22 7.85 0.35
CA ALA A 151 0.97 6.51 0.87
C ALA A 151 1.72 6.27 2.19
N LYS A 152 3.00 6.67 2.27
CA LYS A 152 3.79 6.61 3.51
C LYS A 152 3.18 7.46 4.62
N ALA A 153 2.73 8.68 4.31
CA ALA A 153 2.08 9.56 5.29
C ALA A 153 0.79 8.93 5.84
N ALA A 154 0.00 8.26 5.01
CA ALA A 154 -1.19 7.53 5.46
C ALA A 154 -0.85 6.44 6.50
N GLU A 155 0.21 5.65 6.27
CA GLU A 155 0.67 4.65 7.24
C GLU A 155 1.23 5.28 8.52
N ASN A 156 2.09 6.29 8.39
CA ASN A 156 2.82 6.84 9.53
C ASN A 156 1.93 7.74 10.40
N GLN A 157 1.19 8.67 9.79
CA GLN A 157 0.47 9.71 10.53
C GLN A 157 -0.92 9.29 10.97
N TYR A 158 -1.62 8.45 10.16
CA TYR A 158 -2.97 8.02 10.51
C TYR A 158 -3.01 6.62 11.11
N VAL A 159 -2.43 5.62 10.44
CA VAL A 159 -2.42 4.24 10.96
C VAL A 159 -1.48 4.10 12.17
N GLY A 160 -0.39 4.89 12.20
CA GLY A 160 0.56 4.93 13.31
C GLY A 160 1.63 3.84 13.24
N VAL A 161 2.02 3.45 12.03
CA VAL A 161 3.14 2.53 11.78
C VAL A 161 4.32 3.35 11.24
N SER A 162 5.41 3.43 11.99
CA SER A 162 6.60 4.22 11.61
C SER A 162 7.41 3.54 10.51
N CYS A 163 6.81 3.25 9.35
CA CYS A 163 7.50 2.60 8.24
C CYS A 163 8.46 3.55 7.50
N GLY A 164 9.49 2.99 6.85
CA GLY A 164 10.25 3.68 5.81
C GLY A 164 9.41 3.86 4.54
N LYS A 165 10.06 4.07 3.40
CA LYS A 165 9.39 4.28 2.11
C LYS A 165 9.59 3.14 1.10
N PHE A 166 10.28 2.07 1.52
CA PHE A 166 10.64 0.97 0.63
C PHE A 166 9.42 0.29 0.02
N ASP A 167 8.44 -0.06 0.85
CA ASP A 167 7.26 -0.80 0.42
C ASP A 167 6.53 -0.04 -0.69
N GLN A 168 6.21 1.22 -0.43
CA GLN A 168 5.52 2.09 -1.36
C GLN A 168 6.36 2.36 -2.61
N SER A 169 7.70 2.56 -2.46
CA SER A 169 8.59 2.77 -3.59
C SER A 169 8.65 1.54 -4.49
N CYS A 170 8.76 0.35 -3.89
CA CYS A 170 8.80 -0.89 -4.65
C CYS A 170 7.50 -1.12 -5.45
N GLU A 171 6.34 -0.85 -4.84
CA GLU A 171 5.04 -1.03 -5.48
C GLU A 171 4.74 -0.01 -6.58
N VAL A 172 5.28 1.22 -6.46
CA VAL A 172 5.06 2.29 -7.44
C VAL A 172 6.10 2.29 -8.56
N LEU A 173 7.39 2.05 -8.23
CA LEU A 173 8.49 2.22 -9.17
C LEU A 173 8.90 0.93 -9.90
N SER A 174 8.51 -0.26 -9.39
CA SER A 174 8.91 -1.51 -10.00
C SER A 174 8.43 -1.65 -11.45
N LYS A 175 9.25 -2.26 -12.26
CA LYS A 175 8.96 -2.60 -13.66
C LYS A 175 9.10 -4.11 -13.86
N LYS A 176 8.28 -4.66 -14.75
CA LYS A 176 8.37 -6.07 -15.13
C LYS A 176 9.79 -6.40 -15.58
N ASP A 177 10.30 -7.54 -15.15
CA ASP A 177 11.62 -8.07 -15.48
C ASP A 177 12.79 -7.17 -15.02
N HIS A 178 12.58 -6.36 -13.96
CA HIS A 178 13.59 -5.53 -13.34
C HIS A 178 13.59 -5.70 -11.82
N LEU A 179 14.78 -5.62 -11.23
CA LEU A 179 14.99 -5.45 -9.80
C LEU A 179 15.07 -3.95 -9.52
N LEU A 180 14.28 -3.45 -8.58
CA LEU A 180 14.43 -2.10 -8.07
C LEU A 180 15.60 -2.07 -7.08
N TYR A 181 16.56 -1.20 -7.31
CA TYR A 181 17.58 -0.80 -6.34
C TYR A 181 17.32 0.63 -5.92
N LEU A 182 17.23 0.90 -4.61
CA LEU A 182 16.86 2.19 -4.06
C LEU A 182 17.84 2.60 -2.95
N ASP A 183 18.39 3.80 -3.05
CA ASP A 183 19.09 4.47 -1.95
C ASP A 183 18.07 5.34 -1.17
N THR A 184 17.78 4.95 0.07
CA THR A 184 16.75 5.65 0.87
C THR A 184 17.26 6.96 1.49
N LYS A 185 18.54 7.29 1.29
CA LYS A 185 19.14 8.53 1.76
C LYS A 185 18.78 9.73 0.88
N ASP A 186 18.83 9.55 -0.43
CA ASP A 186 18.63 10.60 -1.43
C ASP A 186 17.49 10.30 -2.43
N ASP A 187 16.79 9.17 -2.25
CA ASP A 187 15.71 8.70 -3.11
C ASP A 187 16.11 8.35 -4.55
N SER A 188 17.40 8.24 -4.81
CA SER A 188 17.87 7.76 -6.10
C SER A 188 17.55 6.27 -6.26
N TYR A 189 17.15 5.88 -7.45
CA TYR A 189 16.83 4.48 -7.74
C TYR A 189 17.30 4.07 -9.13
N GLU A 190 17.52 2.78 -9.27
CA GLU A 190 17.87 2.13 -10.52
C GLU A 190 16.95 0.92 -10.76
N LEU A 191 16.53 0.75 -11.99
CA LEU A 191 15.81 -0.45 -12.45
C LEU A 191 16.80 -1.35 -13.16
N ILE A 192 17.28 -2.37 -12.46
CA ILE A 192 18.27 -3.33 -12.95
C ILE A 192 17.54 -4.40 -13.77
N PRO A 193 17.76 -4.50 -15.09
CA PRO A 193 17.08 -5.49 -15.91
C PRO A 193 17.55 -6.91 -15.56
N THR A 194 16.63 -7.87 -15.67
CA THR A 194 16.97 -9.29 -15.58
C THR A 194 17.91 -9.66 -16.73
N SER A 195 19.02 -10.35 -16.42
CA SER A 195 19.94 -10.86 -17.44
C SER A 195 19.25 -11.87 -18.36
N GLU A 196 19.59 -11.84 -19.67
CA GLU A 196 19.10 -12.82 -20.64
C GLU A 196 19.54 -14.25 -20.31
N ASP A 197 20.71 -14.40 -19.66
CA ASP A 197 21.24 -15.67 -19.22
C ASP A 197 20.65 -16.20 -17.91
N MET A 198 19.77 -15.41 -17.27
CA MET A 198 19.17 -15.79 -16.01
C MET A 198 18.20 -16.95 -16.18
N LYS A 199 18.46 -18.04 -15.48
CA LYS A 199 17.56 -19.20 -15.50
C LYS A 199 16.19 -18.81 -14.92
N PRO A 200 15.09 -19.32 -15.49
CA PRO A 200 13.75 -19.10 -14.92
C PRO A 200 13.70 -19.51 -13.45
N TYR A 201 13.18 -18.63 -12.62
CA TYR A 201 13.01 -18.89 -11.18
C TYR A 201 11.54 -18.67 -10.75
N LYS A 202 11.19 -19.24 -9.61
CA LYS A 202 9.89 -19.03 -8.97
C LYS A 202 10.13 -18.56 -7.55
N VAL A 203 9.31 -17.61 -7.10
CA VAL A 203 9.27 -17.20 -5.70
C VAL A 203 8.19 -18.02 -5.00
N ALA A 204 8.57 -18.73 -3.93
CA ALA A 204 7.63 -19.42 -3.07
C ALA A 204 7.50 -18.66 -1.74
N SER A 205 6.28 -18.28 -1.40
CA SER A 205 5.95 -17.69 -0.11
C SER A 205 5.22 -18.72 0.76
N PHE A 206 5.77 -18.97 1.94
CA PHE A 206 5.20 -19.90 2.91
C PHE A 206 4.56 -19.14 4.05
N PHE A 207 3.27 -19.34 4.28
CA PHE A 207 2.58 -18.76 5.42
C PHE A 207 3.02 -19.49 6.70
N SER A 208 3.55 -18.76 7.68
CA SER A 208 4.07 -19.32 8.94
C SER A 208 2.98 -19.74 9.93
N GLY A 209 1.70 -19.46 9.64
CA GLY A 209 0.59 -19.64 10.58
C GLY A 209 0.46 -18.55 11.63
N LEU A 210 1.38 -17.55 11.64
CA LEU A 210 1.32 -16.43 12.58
C LEU A 210 0.58 -15.26 11.95
N GLU A 211 -0.56 -14.89 12.52
CA GLU A 211 -1.26 -13.65 12.18
C GLU A 211 -0.59 -12.47 12.87
N ARG A 212 -0.18 -11.48 12.08
CA ARG A 212 0.31 -10.20 12.60
C ARG A 212 -0.87 -9.24 12.76
N SER A 213 -1.13 -8.80 13.99
CA SER A 213 -1.95 -7.62 14.20
C SER A 213 -1.04 -6.39 14.30
N LEU A 214 -1.41 -5.29 13.64
CA LEU A 214 -0.70 -4.01 13.76
C LEU A 214 -0.60 -3.54 15.23
N LYS A 215 -1.60 -3.87 16.05
CA LYS A 215 -1.66 -3.52 17.48
C LYS A 215 -0.57 -4.19 18.33
N ASN A 216 -0.08 -5.38 17.92
CA ASN A 216 0.90 -6.17 18.67
C ASN A 216 2.28 -6.20 17.98
N SER A 217 2.48 -5.41 16.93
CA SER A 217 3.75 -5.33 16.24
C SER A 217 4.77 -4.58 17.07
N LYS A 218 5.94 -5.22 17.33
CA LYS A 218 7.10 -4.56 17.94
C LYS A 218 7.89 -3.71 16.94
N TYR A 219 7.34 -3.42 15.75
CA TYR A 219 8.05 -2.72 14.69
C TYR A 219 8.52 -1.33 15.13
N ASN A 220 7.61 -0.51 15.67
CA ASN A 220 7.96 0.83 16.15
C ASN A 220 9.02 0.75 17.27
N LEU A 221 8.88 -0.20 18.20
CA LEU A 221 9.86 -0.41 19.26
C LEU A 221 11.25 -0.74 18.69
N ARG A 222 11.35 -1.63 17.69
CA ARG A 222 12.62 -1.95 17.04
C ARG A 222 13.24 -0.74 16.35
N GLN A 223 12.43 0.10 15.75
CA GLN A 223 12.89 1.34 15.14
C GLN A 223 13.45 2.31 16.18
N ASP A 224 12.78 2.45 17.32
CA ASP A 224 13.23 3.31 18.41
C ASP A 224 14.51 2.77 19.07
N GLU A 225 14.64 1.44 19.23
CA GLU A 225 15.87 0.79 19.68
C GLU A 225 17.05 1.06 18.73
N CYS A 226 16.84 1.01 17.41
CA CYS A 226 17.85 1.35 16.41
C CYS A 226 18.29 2.82 16.52
N LYS A 227 17.34 3.75 16.69
CA LYS A 227 17.66 5.18 16.89
C LYS A 227 18.45 5.40 18.17
N ALA A 228 18.00 4.81 19.27
CA ALA A 228 18.71 4.91 20.56
C ALA A 228 20.15 4.41 20.47
N ALA A 229 20.37 3.25 19.80
CA ALA A 229 21.71 2.71 19.58
C ALA A 229 22.57 3.64 18.71
N ALA A 230 22.00 4.23 17.64
CA ALA A 230 22.71 5.18 16.79
C ALA A 230 23.15 6.43 17.59
N TYR A 231 22.25 7.01 18.38
CA TYR A 231 22.59 8.16 19.22
C TYR A 231 23.68 7.83 20.26
N ALA A 232 23.63 6.63 20.87
CA ALA A 232 24.64 6.21 21.84
C ALA A 232 26.04 6.00 21.21
N LEU A 233 26.11 5.73 19.90
CA LEU A 233 27.39 5.58 19.18
C LEU A 233 27.92 6.92 18.63
N MET A 234 27.10 7.94 18.57
CA MET A 234 27.46 9.28 18.04
C MET A 234 27.89 10.26 19.14
N GLY A 235 27.61 9.96 20.40
CA GLY A 235 28.02 10.73 21.60
C GLY A 235 29.27 10.16 22.23
#